data_a650d69ceff4062ee3b0bd75c97ee780
#
_entry.id   a650d69ceff4062ee3b0bd75c97ee780
#
_cell.length_a   1.000
_cell.length_b   1.000
_cell.length_c   1.000
_cell.angle_alpha   90.00
_cell.angle_beta   90.00
_cell.angle_gamma   90.00
#
_symmetry.space_group_name_H-M   'P 1'
#
loop_
_entity.id
_entity.type
_entity.pdbx_description
1 polymer ?
#
loop_
_entity_poly.entity_id
_entity_poly.type
_entity_poly.pdbx_seq_one_letter_code
_entity_poly.pdbx_strand_id
1 'polypeptide(L)'
;FMVAYGLGVILFAVARKRETAMSFLLGILVLISAMVNDILYSQRLIQSAFVFPIGVYIFFFSQAFLLSRRFAIAFRTAETLTRELDQKVQDRTVDLEAARNRSDTLLRNILPDSVAAELKDRGEVKPQYHPLVTVLFVDFVDFTRISEKWHPNELVGELHACFSAFDEIAERNSLEKLKTIGDSYMAAAGIPESRPDHAVLACEAALEIASWMKAYQSRMELARKPVWTFRIGLHSGPVTAGVIGTNKFAYDIWGDTVNTASRMERFAPAGEINLSEATYELVKGRYDCAERQSAEVPGKGKMKMYGLSRK
;
A
#
# COMPACT_ATOMS: atom_id res chain seq x y z
N PHE A 1 10.96 34.08 -64.92
CA PHE A 1 10.53 34.35 -63.54
C PHE A 1 10.57 33.04 -62.63
N MET A 2 10.01 31.93 -63.07
CA MET A 2 10.02 30.66 -62.30
C MET A 2 11.40 30.08 -61.95
N VAL A 3 12.36 30.16 -62.93
CA VAL A 3 13.72 29.63 -62.71
C VAL A 3 14.48 30.49 -61.69
N ALA A 4 14.36 31.79 -61.74
CA ALA A 4 15.00 32.74 -60.82
C ALA A 4 14.42 32.56 -59.37
N TYR A 5 13.11 32.36 -59.26
CA TYR A 5 12.48 32.07 -57.98
C TYR A 5 12.95 30.72 -57.37
N GLY A 6 13.00 29.67 -58.20
CA GLY A 6 13.50 28.36 -57.76
C GLY A 6 14.96 28.41 -57.27
N LEU A 7 15.82 29.12 -57.98
CA LEU A 7 17.22 29.34 -57.59
C LEU A 7 17.32 30.11 -56.25
N GLY A 8 16.50 31.15 -56.08
CA GLY A 8 16.43 31.91 -54.84
C GLY A 8 16.03 31.07 -53.63
N VAL A 9 15.03 30.19 -53.77
CA VAL A 9 14.60 29.26 -52.70
C VAL A 9 15.70 28.28 -52.34
N ILE A 10 16.44 27.74 -53.33
CA ILE A 10 17.53 26.80 -53.10
C ILE A 10 18.69 27.51 -52.42
N LEU A 11 19.09 28.67 -52.85
CA LEU A 11 20.17 29.47 -52.23
C LEU A 11 19.82 29.84 -50.79
N PHE A 12 18.56 30.20 -50.51
CA PHE A 12 18.09 30.47 -49.19
C PHE A 12 18.12 29.20 -48.28
N ALA A 13 17.78 28.02 -48.83
CA ALA A 13 17.86 26.75 -48.13
C ALA A 13 19.31 26.34 -47.83
N VAL A 14 20.24 26.62 -48.74
CA VAL A 14 21.69 26.41 -48.54
C VAL A 14 22.22 27.36 -47.46
N ALA A 15 21.87 28.64 -47.50
CA ALA A 15 22.26 29.61 -46.46
C ALA A 15 21.79 29.23 -45.07
N ARG A 16 20.67 28.53 -44.95
CA ARG A 16 20.15 27.93 -43.70
C ARG A 16 20.78 26.56 -43.36
N LYS A 17 21.85 26.16 -44.01
CA LYS A 17 22.57 24.87 -43.76
C LYS A 17 21.67 23.65 -43.78
N ARG A 18 20.63 23.64 -44.60
CA ARG A 18 19.82 22.42 -44.78
C ARG A 18 20.65 21.41 -45.57
N GLU A 19 20.99 20.28 -44.95
CA GLU A 19 21.92 19.25 -45.44
C GLU A 19 21.66 18.77 -46.87
N THR A 20 20.41 18.80 -47.35
CA THR A 20 20.06 18.39 -48.72
C THR A 20 20.10 19.53 -49.74
N ALA A 21 20.07 20.77 -49.31
CA ALA A 21 20.05 21.90 -50.22
C ALA A 21 21.34 22.00 -51.02
N MET A 22 22.47 21.69 -50.43
CA MET A 22 23.77 21.67 -51.12
C MET A 22 23.84 20.58 -52.19
N SER A 23 23.40 19.35 -51.86
CA SER A 23 23.38 18.25 -52.83
C SER A 23 22.41 18.49 -53.97
N PHE A 24 21.25 19.10 -53.68
CA PHE A 24 20.30 19.50 -54.70
C PHE A 24 20.86 20.62 -55.62
N LEU A 25 21.51 21.61 -55.05
CA LEU A 25 22.18 22.70 -55.81
C LEU A 25 23.26 22.12 -56.71
N LEU A 26 24.10 21.22 -56.21
CA LEU A 26 25.17 20.57 -56.98
C LEU A 26 24.60 19.78 -58.16
N GLY A 27 23.50 19.05 -57.94
CA GLY A 27 22.82 18.31 -59.01
C GLY A 27 22.22 19.22 -60.10
N ILE A 28 21.66 20.37 -59.72
CA ILE A 28 21.17 21.37 -60.67
C ILE A 28 22.31 21.98 -61.46
N LEU A 29 23.44 22.29 -60.82
CA LEU A 29 24.63 22.80 -61.52
C LEU A 29 25.12 21.82 -62.58
N VAL A 30 25.15 20.54 -62.31
CA VAL A 30 25.50 19.49 -63.27
C VAL A 30 24.52 19.48 -64.44
N LEU A 31 23.22 19.57 -64.20
CA LEU A 31 22.19 19.65 -65.24
C LEU A 31 22.36 20.87 -66.13
N ILE A 32 22.57 22.04 -65.52
CA ILE A 32 22.77 23.31 -66.27
C ILE A 32 24.02 23.22 -67.13
N SER A 33 25.12 22.68 -66.58
CA SER A 33 26.36 22.51 -67.34
C SER A 33 26.20 21.55 -68.53
N ALA A 34 25.45 20.44 -68.34
CA ALA A 34 25.15 19.49 -69.40
C ALA A 34 24.26 20.15 -70.51
N MET A 35 23.26 20.92 -70.10
CA MET A 35 22.41 21.66 -71.03
C MET A 35 23.19 22.71 -71.85
N VAL A 36 24.07 23.47 -71.20
CA VAL A 36 24.92 24.48 -71.88
C VAL A 36 25.86 23.76 -72.86
N ASN A 37 26.44 22.65 -72.49
CA ASN A 37 27.28 21.83 -73.41
C ASN A 37 26.50 21.42 -74.68
N ASP A 38 25.28 20.92 -74.51
CA ASP A 38 24.47 20.45 -75.65
C ASP A 38 24.02 21.60 -76.60
N ILE A 39 23.78 22.79 -76.05
CA ILE A 39 23.48 24.00 -76.82
C ILE A 39 24.71 24.40 -77.63
N LEU A 40 25.88 24.49 -76.99
CA LEU A 40 27.13 24.84 -77.67
C LEU A 40 27.53 23.82 -78.72
N TYR A 41 27.36 22.52 -78.46
CA TYR A 41 27.57 21.44 -79.42
C TYR A 41 26.61 21.55 -80.64
N SER A 42 25.31 21.81 -80.42
CA SER A 42 24.32 21.93 -81.45
C SER A 42 24.60 23.12 -82.36
N GLN A 43 25.19 24.22 -81.84
CA GLN A 43 25.62 25.39 -82.57
C GLN A 43 26.99 25.22 -83.22
N ARG A 44 27.63 24.05 -83.18
CA ARG A 44 29.01 23.73 -83.71
C ARG A 44 30.13 24.60 -83.10
N LEU A 45 29.92 25.20 -81.91
CA LEU A 45 30.89 26.03 -81.24
C LEU A 45 31.93 25.19 -80.47
N ILE A 46 31.56 23.93 -80.10
CA ILE A 46 32.44 22.98 -79.44
C ILE A 46 32.33 21.61 -80.11
N GLN A 47 33.41 20.80 -80.02
CA GLN A 47 33.43 19.40 -80.43
C GLN A 47 33.20 18.54 -79.20
N SER A 48 31.96 18.17 -78.88
CA SER A 48 31.57 17.32 -77.74
C SER A 48 30.49 16.33 -78.20
N ALA A 49 29.72 15.72 -77.21
CA ALA A 49 28.58 14.91 -77.51
C ALA A 49 27.36 15.42 -76.76
N PHE A 50 26.18 14.89 -77.05
CA PHE A 50 24.96 15.17 -76.27
C PHE A 50 25.07 14.47 -74.91
N VAL A 51 25.26 15.28 -73.84
CA VAL A 51 25.48 14.77 -72.45
C VAL A 51 24.32 15.08 -71.51
N PHE A 52 23.36 15.91 -71.94
CA PHE A 52 22.20 16.27 -71.12
C PHE A 52 21.40 15.06 -70.59
N PRO A 53 21.11 13.99 -71.40
CA PRO A 53 20.42 12.82 -70.91
C PRO A 53 21.17 12.13 -69.75
N ILE A 54 22.49 12.06 -69.85
CA ILE A 54 23.38 11.49 -68.81
C ILE A 54 23.30 12.36 -67.52
N GLY A 55 23.33 13.66 -67.67
CA GLY A 55 23.20 14.60 -66.55
C GLY A 55 21.86 14.43 -65.82
N VAL A 56 20.77 14.23 -66.57
CA VAL A 56 19.46 13.94 -66.01
C VAL A 56 19.45 12.64 -65.21
N TYR A 57 20.01 11.56 -65.72
CA TYR A 57 20.13 10.26 -65.00
C TYR A 57 20.93 10.42 -63.71
N ILE A 58 22.07 11.07 -63.75
CA ILE A 58 22.95 11.32 -62.58
C ILE A 58 22.17 12.11 -61.51
N PHE A 59 21.46 13.17 -61.94
CA PHE A 59 20.64 14.00 -61.06
C PHE A 59 19.56 13.16 -60.33
N PHE A 60 18.72 12.46 -61.06
CA PHE A 60 17.66 11.67 -60.49
C PHE A 60 18.20 10.54 -59.61
N PHE A 61 19.27 9.83 -60.04
CA PHE A 61 19.88 8.79 -59.25
C PHE A 61 20.45 9.34 -57.95
N SER A 62 21.15 10.49 -57.97
CA SER A 62 21.64 11.14 -56.75
C SER A 62 20.52 11.54 -55.79
N GLN A 63 19.40 12.08 -56.30
CA GLN A 63 18.25 12.44 -55.48
C GLN A 63 17.58 11.20 -54.86
N ALA A 64 17.39 10.14 -55.64
CA ALA A 64 16.82 8.88 -55.17
C ALA A 64 17.70 8.24 -54.08
N PHE A 65 19.04 8.25 -54.26
CA PHE A 65 19.98 7.75 -53.30
C PHE A 65 19.93 8.55 -51.99
N LEU A 66 19.94 9.86 -52.04
CA LEU A 66 19.85 10.73 -50.87
C LEU A 66 18.52 10.55 -50.13
N LEU A 67 17.42 10.42 -50.85
CA LEU A 67 16.12 10.15 -50.26
C LEU A 67 16.07 8.81 -49.57
N SER A 68 16.57 7.73 -50.23
CA SER A 68 16.68 6.41 -49.68
C SER A 68 17.49 6.36 -48.37
N ARG A 69 18.65 7.04 -48.39
CA ARG A 69 19.51 7.15 -47.18
C ARG A 69 18.79 7.84 -46.03
N ARG A 70 18.04 8.92 -46.32
CA ARG A 70 17.24 9.63 -45.29
C ARG A 70 16.14 8.73 -44.69
N PHE A 71 15.42 8.02 -45.56
CA PHE A 71 14.41 7.08 -45.09
C PHE A 71 15.03 6.01 -44.19
N ALA A 72 16.17 5.46 -44.59
CA ALA A 72 16.86 4.43 -43.78
C ALA A 72 17.29 4.97 -42.41
N ILE A 73 17.80 6.19 -42.34
CA ILE A 73 18.20 6.81 -41.06
C ILE A 73 16.96 7.11 -40.22
N ALA A 74 15.92 7.74 -40.79
CA ALA A 74 14.70 8.05 -40.08
C ALA A 74 14.01 6.80 -39.54
N PHE A 75 13.95 5.75 -40.35
CA PHE A 75 13.36 4.47 -39.95
C PHE A 75 14.12 3.81 -38.78
N ARG A 76 15.46 3.77 -38.87
CA ARG A 76 16.29 3.26 -37.75
C ARG A 76 16.11 4.07 -36.48
N THR A 77 16.07 5.41 -36.59
CA THR A 77 15.86 6.26 -35.43
C THR A 77 14.48 6.03 -34.80
N ALA A 78 13.43 5.91 -35.65
CA ALA A 78 12.09 5.61 -35.18
C ALA A 78 12.02 4.24 -34.47
N GLU A 79 12.65 3.22 -35.05
CA GLU A 79 12.69 1.88 -34.46
C GLU A 79 13.44 1.87 -33.12
N THR A 80 14.57 2.56 -33.02
CA THR A 80 15.33 2.67 -31.76
C THR A 80 14.50 3.40 -30.71
N LEU A 81 13.88 4.52 -31.08
CA LEU A 81 13.05 5.29 -30.15
C LEU A 81 11.83 4.51 -29.67
N THR A 82 11.21 3.72 -30.55
CA THR A 82 10.09 2.84 -30.18
C THR A 82 10.53 1.80 -29.16
N ARG A 83 11.67 1.14 -29.39
CA ARG A 83 12.22 0.16 -28.45
C ARG A 83 12.57 0.77 -27.10
N GLU A 84 13.18 1.95 -27.09
CA GLU A 84 13.50 2.67 -25.85
C GLU A 84 12.23 3.08 -25.09
N LEU A 85 11.19 3.50 -25.82
CA LEU A 85 9.89 3.85 -25.24
C LEU A 85 9.21 2.64 -24.63
N ASP A 86 9.16 1.50 -25.37
CA ASP A 86 8.58 0.25 -24.90
C ASP A 86 9.30 -0.23 -23.61
N GLN A 87 10.63 -0.17 -23.59
CA GLN A 87 11.40 -0.53 -22.39
C GLN A 87 11.06 0.40 -21.22
N LYS A 88 11.01 1.72 -21.45
CA LYS A 88 10.63 2.68 -20.40
C LYS A 88 9.22 2.47 -19.89
N VAL A 89 8.26 2.14 -20.75
CA VAL A 89 6.89 1.83 -20.35
C VAL A 89 6.87 0.60 -19.48
N GLN A 90 7.59 -0.44 -19.87
CA GLN A 90 7.67 -1.68 -19.11
C GLN A 90 8.31 -1.47 -17.72
N ASP A 91 9.45 -0.79 -17.66
CA ASP A 91 10.13 -0.47 -16.40
C ASP A 91 9.21 0.34 -15.47
N ARG A 92 8.53 1.37 -16.01
CA ARG A 92 7.60 2.19 -15.23
C ARG A 92 6.37 1.42 -14.75
N THR A 93 5.89 0.46 -15.54
CA THR A 93 4.76 -0.40 -15.13
C THR A 93 5.14 -1.27 -13.94
N VAL A 94 6.32 -1.90 -14.00
CA VAL A 94 6.84 -2.70 -12.88
C VAL A 94 7.04 -1.86 -11.62
N ASP A 95 7.64 -0.68 -11.73
CA ASP A 95 7.83 0.25 -10.61
C ASP A 95 6.49 0.66 -9.98
N LEU A 96 5.51 0.97 -10.82
CA LEU A 96 4.18 1.40 -10.38
C LEU A 96 3.43 0.27 -9.65
N GLU A 97 3.50 -0.95 -10.18
CA GLU A 97 2.92 -2.14 -9.53
C GLU A 97 3.58 -2.42 -8.18
N ALA A 98 4.89 -2.34 -8.10
CA ALA A 98 5.64 -2.50 -6.85
C ALA A 98 5.26 -1.44 -5.81
N ALA A 99 5.16 -0.17 -6.23
CA ALA A 99 4.75 0.93 -5.36
C ALA A 99 3.30 0.77 -4.89
N ARG A 100 2.39 0.37 -5.79
CA ARG A 100 0.99 0.07 -5.47
C ARG A 100 0.88 -1.06 -4.46
N ASN A 101 1.56 -2.18 -4.69
CA ASN A 101 1.54 -3.32 -3.78
C ASN A 101 2.08 -2.96 -2.39
N ARG A 102 3.16 -2.16 -2.33
CA ARG A 102 3.69 -1.66 -1.06
C ARG A 102 2.69 -0.77 -0.33
N SER A 103 2.01 0.14 -1.04
CA SER A 103 0.97 1.00 -0.47
C SER A 103 -0.21 0.16 0.06
N ASP A 104 -0.64 -0.86 -0.68
CA ASP A 104 -1.71 -1.76 -0.29
C ASP A 104 -1.37 -2.55 0.98
N THR A 105 -0.16 -3.09 1.06
CA THR A 105 0.33 -3.77 2.26
C THR A 105 0.35 -2.84 3.48
N LEU A 106 0.85 -1.61 3.33
CA LEU A 106 0.86 -0.64 4.43
C LEU A 106 -0.55 -0.28 4.91
N LEU A 107 -1.50 -0.14 3.99
CA LEU A 107 -2.90 0.15 4.34
C LEU A 107 -3.56 -1.02 5.10
N ARG A 108 -3.31 -2.25 4.70
CA ARG A 108 -3.79 -3.47 5.36
C ARG A 108 -3.17 -3.72 6.73
N ASN A 109 -1.97 -3.18 6.98
CA ASN A 109 -1.37 -3.22 8.31
C ASN A 109 -2.04 -2.26 9.31
N ILE A 110 -2.91 -1.35 8.84
CA ILE A 110 -3.57 -0.34 9.66
C ILE A 110 -5.08 -0.58 9.74
N LEU A 111 -5.68 -1.13 8.68
CA LEU A 111 -7.12 -1.34 8.54
C LEU A 111 -7.41 -2.80 8.17
N PRO A 112 -8.53 -3.38 8.65
CA PRO A 112 -8.98 -4.69 8.17
C PRO A 112 -9.16 -4.71 6.65
N ASP A 113 -8.96 -5.87 6.02
CA ASP A 113 -8.97 -6.02 4.55
C ASP A 113 -10.23 -5.48 3.88
N SER A 114 -11.41 -5.79 4.40
CA SER A 114 -12.70 -5.32 3.88
C SER A 114 -12.85 -3.81 4.00
N VAL A 115 -12.38 -3.22 5.10
CA VAL A 115 -12.42 -1.78 5.38
C VAL A 115 -11.43 -1.03 4.48
N ALA A 116 -10.23 -1.57 4.30
CA ALA A 116 -9.23 -1.02 3.38
C ALA A 116 -9.71 -1.03 1.93
N ALA A 117 -10.41 -2.09 1.50
CA ALA A 117 -11.02 -2.18 0.19
C ALA A 117 -12.12 -1.12 -0.01
N GLU A 118 -13.04 -0.97 0.95
CA GLU A 118 -14.10 0.05 0.89
C GLU A 118 -13.52 1.47 0.83
N LEU A 119 -12.50 1.77 1.66
CA LEU A 119 -11.83 3.07 1.65
C LEU A 119 -11.18 3.38 0.29
N LYS A 120 -10.55 2.39 -0.35
CA LYS A 120 -9.93 2.55 -1.68
C LYS A 120 -10.95 2.79 -2.78
N ASP A 121 -12.08 2.09 -2.73
CA ASP A 121 -13.09 2.15 -3.78
C ASP A 121 -13.96 3.41 -3.68
N ARG A 122 -14.28 3.85 -2.45
CA ARG A 122 -15.24 4.92 -2.19
C ARG A 122 -14.65 6.20 -1.61
N GLY A 123 -13.40 6.15 -1.14
CA GLY A 123 -12.77 7.27 -0.43
C GLY A 123 -13.29 7.49 0.99
N GLU A 124 -14.27 6.72 1.43
CA GLU A 124 -14.87 6.77 2.76
C GLU A 124 -15.32 5.38 3.21
N VAL A 125 -15.43 5.17 4.53
CA VAL A 125 -15.94 3.95 5.14
C VAL A 125 -17.18 4.30 5.93
N LYS A 126 -18.29 3.61 5.65
CA LYS A 126 -19.54 3.83 6.39
C LYS A 126 -19.53 3.12 7.74
N PRO A 127 -19.97 3.78 8.82
CA PRO A 127 -20.11 3.10 10.11
C PRO A 127 -21.04 1.88 9.99
N GLN A 128 -20.62 0.74 10.55
CA GLN A 128 -21.35 -0.51 10.50
C GLN A 128 -21.78 -0.94 11.91
N TYR A 129 -23.06 -1.25 12.08
CA TYR A 129 -23.59 -1.80 13.31
C TYR A 129 -23.41 -3.31 13.36
N HIS A 130 -22.82 -3.81 14.45
CA HIS A 130 -22.67 -5.23 14.74
C HIS A 130 -23.47 -5.56 15.99
N PRO A 131 -24.50 -6.40 15.88
CA PRO A 131 -25.41 -6.69 17.01
C PRO A 131 -24.76 -7.53 18.11
N LEU A 132 -23.76 -8.36 17.76
CA LEU A 132 -23.09 -9.28 18.68
C LEU A 132 -21.59 -9.32 18.38
N VAL A 133 -20.82 -8.78 19.31
CA VAL A 133 -19.36 -8.72 19.31
C VAL A 133 -18.86 -9.03 20.70
N THR A 134 -17.73 -9.71 20.85
CA THR A 134 -17.08 -9.84 22.16
C THR A 134 -15.81 -9.01 22.18
N VAL A 135 -15.80 -8.01 23.07
CA VAL A 135 -14.65 -7.13 23.28
C VAL A 135 -13.80 -7.68 24.42
N LEU A 136 -12.50 -7.73 24.19
CA LEU A 136 -11.47 -8.16 25.11
C LEU A 136 -10.57 -6.98 25.47
N PHE A 137 -10.33 -6.77 26.76
CA PHE A 137 -9.32 -5.89 27.30
C PHE A 137 -8.29 -6.68 28.09
N VAL A 138 -7.01 -6.35 27.92
CA VAL A 138 -5.89 -6.82 28.73
C VAL A 138 -5.16 -5.61 29.27
N ASP A 139 -4.86 -5.57 30.56
CA ASP A 139 -4.19 -4.46 31.22
C ASP A 139 -3.13 -4.98 32.20
N PHE A 140 -2.09 -4.18 32.47
CA PHE A 140 -1.07 -4.52 33.44
C PHE A 140 -1.35 -3.87 34.79
N VAL A 141 -1.40 -4.70 35.84
CA VAL A 141 -1.66 -4.23 37.21
C VAL A 141 -0.49 -3.39 37.72
N ASP A 142 -0.79 -2.21 38.28
CA ASP A 142 0.21 -1.28 38.84
C ASP A 142 1.32 -0.89 37.85
N PHE A 143 1.01 -0.86 36.55
CA PHE A 143 1.96 -0.57 35.49
C PHE A 143 2.81 0.68 35.76
N THR A 144 2.17 1.80 36.15
CA THR A 144 2.87 3.07 36.43
C THR A 144 3.96 2.88 37.48
N ARG A 145 3.67 2.17 38.58
CA ARG A 145 4.63 1.94 39.66
C ARG A 145 5.76 0.98 39.27
N ILE A 146 5.44 -0.01 38.41
CA ILE A 146 6.43 -1.00 37.98
C ILE A 146 7.30 -0.40 36.88
N SER A 147 6.72 0.42 35.97
CA SER A 147 7.44 1.06 34.88
C SER A 147 8.54 2.02 35.37
N GLU A 148 8.37 2.66 36.54
CA GLU A 148 9.40 3.51 37.17
C GLU A 148 10.69 2.74 37.48
N LYS A 149 10.64 1.41 37.59
CA LYS A 149 11.81 0.54 37.86
C LYS A 149 12.56 0.13 36.60
N TRP A 150 12.03 0.45 35.42
CA TRP A 150 12.61 0.08 34.14
C TRP A 150 13.36 1.24 33.50
N HIS A 151 14.45 0.93 32.78
CA HIS A 151 15.02 1.91 31.88
C HIS A 151 14.02 2.15 30.72
N PRO A 152 13.77 3.39 30.27
CA PRO A 152 12.74 3.70 29.27
C PRO A 152 12.79 2.86 27.98
N ASN A 153 13.99 2.59 27.47
CA ASN A 153 14.17 1.78 26.25
C ASN A 153 13.83 0.28 26.49
N GLU A 154 14.15 -0.24 27.67
CA GLU A 154 13.82 -1.61 28.04
C GLU A 154 12.31 -1.77 28.25
N LEU A 155 11.66 -0.78 28.88
CA LEU A 155 10.23 -0.73 29.08
C LEU A 155 9.46 -0.87 27.75
N VAL A 156 9.85 -0.06 26.76
CA VAL A 156 9.22 -0.10 25.42
C VAL A 156 9.48 -1.44 24.72
N GLY A 157 10.69 -2.00 24.88
CA GLY A 157 11.03 -3.30 24.32
C GLY A 157 10.19 -4.44 24.91
N GLU A 158 9.97 -4.44 26.22
CA GLU A 158 9.15 -5.47 26.89
C GLU A 158 7.65 -5.30 26.61
N LEU A 159 7.16 -4.05 26.53
CA LEU A 159 5.78 -3.79 26.05
C LEU A 159 5.57 -4.30 24.62
N HIS A 160 6.53 -4.01 23.74
CA HIS A 160 6.48 -4.49 22.38
C HIS A 160 6.46 -6.02 22.32
N ALA A 161 7.28 -6.71 23.12
CA ALA A 161 7.28 -8.16 23.17
C ALA A 161 5.93 -8.73 23.65
N CYS A 162 5.31 -8.12 24.67
CA CYS A 162 3.99 -8.53 25.15
C CYS A 162 2.91 -8.29 24.09
N PHE A 163 2.84 -7.10 23.53
CA PHE A 163 1.80 -6.77 22.56
C PHE A 163 1.94 -7.51 21.22
N SER A 164 3.17 -7.78 20.78
CA SER A 164 3.40 -8.63 19.60
C SER A 164 2.92 -10.06 19.81
N ALA A 165 3.13 -10.62 21.00
CA ALA A 165 2.59 -11.93 21.33
C ALA A 165 1.04 -11.93 21.42
N PHE A 166 0.44 -10.85 21.95
CA PHE A 166 -1.01 -10.70 21.97
C PHE A 166 -1.58 -10.53 20.55
N ASP A 167 -0.87 -9.82 19.67
CA ASP A 167 -1.25 -9.69 18.25
C ASP A 167 -1.28 -11.06 17.56
N GLU A 168 -0.23 -11.88 17.73
CA GLU A 168 -0.20 -13.24 17.17
C GLU A 168 -1.31 -14.15 17.73
N ILE A 169 -1.65 -14.03 19.04
CA ILE A 169 -2.74 -14.77 19.65
C ILE A 169 -4.09 -14.29 19.13
N ALA A 170 -4.29 -12.99 19.00
CA ALA A 170 -5.52 -12.40 18.47
C ALA A 170 -5.75 -12.84 17.01
N GLU A 171 -4.74 -12.80 16.16
CA GLU A 171 -4.81 -13.25 14.78
C GLU A 171 -5.19 -14.73 14.66
N ARG A 172 -4.51 -15.62 15.41
CA ARG A 172 -4.82 -17.06 15.41
C ARG A 172 -6.24 -17.37 15.84
N ASN A 173 -6.79 -16.56 16.75
CA ASN A 173 -8.15 -16.73 17.26
C ASN A 173 -9.17 -15.86 16.49
N SER A 174 -8.80 -15.26 15.36
CA SER A 174 -9.68 -14.40 14.54
C SER A 174 -10.30 -13.23 15.32
N LEU A 175 -9.52 -12.61 16.20
CA LEU A 175 -9.84 -11.33 16.82
C LEU A 175 -9.20 -10.21 16.01
N GLU A 176 -9.94 -9.14 15.84
CA GLU A 176 -9.41 -7.88 15.30
C GLU A 176 -8.77 -7.08 16.43
N LYS A 177 -7.47 -6.78 16.31
CA LYS A 177 -6.81 -5.83 17.19
C LYS A 177 -7.28 -4.43 16.84
N LEU A 178 -7.74 -3.67 17.83
CA LEU A 178 -8.22 -2.32 17.64
C LEU A 178 -7.15 -1.28 17.98
N LYS A 179 -6.65 -1.31 19.18
CA LYS A 179 -5.65 -0.33 19.66
C LYS A 179 -5.01 -0.74 20.98
N THR A 180 -3.95 -0.03 21.31
CA THR A 180 -3.41 0.02 22.69
C THR A 180 -3.71 1.38 23.31
N ILE A 181 -4.04 1.42 24.58
CA ILE A 181 -4.33 2.64 25.34
C ILE A 181 -3.40 2.67 26.55
N GLY A 182 -2.21 3.26 26.36
CA GLY A 182 -1.13 3.13 27.32
C GLY A 182 -0.63 1.68 27.44
N ASP A 183 -0.85 1.06 28.59
CA ASP A 183 -0.53 -0.32 28.89
C ASP A 183 -1.70 -1.30 28.66
N SER A 184 -2.85 -0.79 28.23
CA SER A 184 -4.02 -1.61 27.94
C SER A 184 -4.08 -2.02 26.47
N TYR A 185 -4.35 -3.31 26.21
CA TYR A 185 -4.54 -3.89 24.88
C TYR A 185 -6.01 -4.17 24.64
N MET A 186 -6.54 -3.77 23.48
CA MET A 186 -7.94 -3.94 23.12
C MET A 186 -8.08 -4.69 21.78
N ALA A 187 -8.86 -5.75 21.79
CA ALA A 187 -9.23 -6.53 20.61
C ALA A 187 -10.71 -6.95 20.69
N ALA A 188 -11.27 -7.37 19.55
CA ALA A 188 -12.65 -7.82 19.49
C ALA A 188 -12.84 -8.97 18.51
N ALA A 189 -13.75 -9.89 18.81
CA ALA A 189 -14.20 -10.95 17.91
C ALA A 189 -15.61 -10.64 17.40
N GLY A 190 -15.87 -10.92 16.10
CA GLY A 190 -17.15 -10.64 15.44
C GLY A 190 -17.17 -9.36 14.64
N ILE A 191 -16.01 -8.78 14.39
CA ILE A 191 -15.75 -7.64 13.50
C ILE A 191 -14.48 -7.92 12.68
N PRO A 192 -14.31 -7.32 11.49
CA PRO A 192 -15.31 -6.57 10.72
C PRO A 192 -16.45 -7.46 10.20
N GLU A 193 -16.25 -8.77 10.24
CA GLU A 193 -17.24 -9.77 9.83
C GLU A 193 -17.94 -10.37 11.03
N SER A 194 -19.28 -10.46 10.97
CA SER A 194 -20.07 -11.07 12.05
C SER A 194 -19.81 -12.56 12.12
N ARG A 195 -19.58 -13.07 13.34
CA ARG A 195 -19.32 -14.49 13.62
C ARG A 195 -20.15 -15.00 14.80
N PRO A 196 -20.82 -16.14 14.66
CA PRO A 196 -21.63 -16.69 15.75
C PRO A 196 -20.80 -17.22 16.93
N ASP A 197 -19.52 -17.57 16.70
CA ASP A 197 -18.56 -18.09 17.66
C ASP A 197 -17.70 -17.02 18.34
N HIS A 198 -18.01 -15.72 18.15
CA HIS A 198 -17.22 -14.58 18.63
C HIS A 198 -16.86 -14.67 20.12
N ALA A 199 -17.79 -15.11 20.98
CA ALA A 199 -17.54 -15.21 22.42
C ALA A 199 -16.56 -16.36 22.75
N VAL A 200 -16.63 -17.46 22.01
CA VAL A 200 -15.72 -18.59 22.16
C VAL A 200 -14.30 -18.20 21.73
N LEU A 201 -14.16 -17.58 20.59
CA LEU A 201 -12.88 -17.12 20.06
C LEU A 201 -12.20 -16.11 21.01
N ALA A 202 -12.96 -15.18 21.56
CA ALA A 202 -12.44 -14.22 22.52
C ALA A 202 -12.02 -14.90 23.85
N CYS A 203 -12.73 -15.92 24.31
CA CYS A 203 -12.35 -16.69 25.48
C CYS A 203 -11.08 -17.52 25.22
N GLU A 204 -10.93 -18.16 24.07
CA GLU A 204 -9.69 -18.88 23.73
C GLU A 204 -8.50 -17.94 23.68
N ALA A 205 -8.64 -16.78 23.02
CA ALA A 205 -7.59 -15.77 23.01
C ALA A 205 -7.21 -15.30 24.43
N ALA A 206 -8.19 -15.05 25.28
CA ALA A 206 -7.96 -14.64 26.67
C ALA A 206 -7.20 -15.71 27.47
N LEU A 207 -7.54 -17.00 27.30
CA LEU A 207 -6.87 -18.13 27.97
C LEU A 207 -5.44 -18.32 27.44
N GLU A 208 -5.21 -18.14 26.13
CA GLU A 208 -3.88 -18.21 25.57
C GLU A 208 -3.01 -17.03 26.04
N ILE A 209 -3.54 -15.80 26.06
CA ILE A 209 -2.85 -14.62 26.59
C ILE A 209 -2.48 -14.85 28.07
N ALA A 210 -3.42 -15.32 28.89
CA ALA A 210 -3.15 -15.62 30.30
C ALA A 210 -2.07 -16.66 30.47
N SER A 211 -2.07 -17.73 29.68
CA SER A 211 -1.03 -18.75 29.68
C SER A 211 0.34 -18.19 29.26
N TRP A 212 0.39 -17.43 28.22
CA TRP A 212 1.62 -16.74 27.73
C TRP A 212 2.18 -15.81 28.80
N MET A 213 1.32 -15.01 29.42
CA MET A 213 1.71 -14.10 30.51
C MET A 213 2.28 -14.80 31.72
N LYS A 214 1.72 -15.94 32.12
CA LYS A 214 2.30 -16.76 33.21
C LYS A 214 3.69 -17.27 32.88
N ALA A 215 3.91 -17.71 31.62
CA ALA A 215 5.23 -18.14 31.16
C ALA A 215 6.21 -16.95 31.10
N TYR A 216 5.73 -15.78 30.64
CA TYR A 216 6.50 -14.53 30.62
C TYR A 216 6.94 -14.13 32.04
N GLN A 217 6.02 -14.16 33.02
CA GLN A 217 6.30 -13.84 34.43
C GLN A 217 7.40 -14.72 34.98
N SER A 218 7.28 -16.05 34.79
CA SER A 218 8.31 -17.01 35.25
C SER A 218 9.69 -16.72 34.63
N ARG A 219 9.75 -16.35 33.36
CA ARG A 219 10.99 -15.95 32.69
C ARG A 219 11.60 -14.67 33.26
N MET A 220 10.77 -13.66 33.58
CA MET A 220 11.23 -12.42 34.19
C MET A 220 11.74 -12.60 35.60
N GLU A 221 11.08 -13.43 36.39
CA GLU A 221 11.51 -13.83 37.76
C GLU A 221 12.88 -14.52 37.72
N LEU A 222 13.09 -15.48 36.84
CA LEU A 222 14.39 -16.12 36.64
C LEU A 222 15.49 -15.13 36.23
N ALA A 223 15.14 -14.15 35.40
CA ALA A 223 16.04 -13.06 34.97
C ALA A 223 16.24 -11.99 36.06
N ARG A 224 15.57 -12.06 37.21
CA ARG A 224 15.54 -11.04 38.26
C ARG A 224 15.12 -9.67 37.78
N LYS A 225 14.24 -9.61 36.77
CA LYS A 225 13.64 -8.40 36.25
C LYS A 225 12.31 -8.08 36.93
N PRO A 226 11.82 -6.83 36.90
CA PRO A 226 10.48 -6.51 37.38
C PRO A 226 9.42 -7.30 36.59
N VAL A 227 8.41 -7.80 37.31
CA VAL A 227 7.36 -8.67 36.75
C VAL A 227 6.06 -7.87 36.66
N TRP A 228 5.40 -7.93 35.53
CA TRP A 228 4.06 -7.37 35.35
C TRP A 228 3.01 -8.47 35.61
N THR A 229 1.99 -8.09 36.37
CA THR A 229 0.79 -8.87 36.49
C THR A 229 -0.28 -8.32 35.57
N PHE A 230 -1.09 -9.19 35.02
CA PHE A 230 -2.12 -8.82 34.05
C PHE A 230 -3.52 -8.96 34.62
N ARG A 231 -4.50 -8.31 34.00
CA ARG A 231 -5.93 -8.54 34.14
C ARG A 231 -6.56 -8.64 32.77
N ILE A 232 -7.57 -9.48 32.61
CA ILE A 232 -8.31 -9.62 31.35
C ILE A 232 -9.80 -9.50 31.63
N GLY A 233 -10.50 -8.69 30.84
CA GLY A 233 -11.94 -8.52 30.91
C GLY A 233 -12.61 -8.74 29.56
N LEU A 234 -13.74 -9.46 29.55
CA LEU A 234 -14.53 -9.70 28.35
C LEU A 234 -16.00 -9.31 28.56
N HIS A 235 -16.56 -8.67 27.54
CA HIS A 235 -18.01 -8.41 27.49
C HIS A 235 -18.53 -8.57 26.06
N SER A 236 -19.73 -9.17 25.95
CA SER A 236 -20.41 -9.39 24.68
C SER A 236 -21.63 -8.49 24.55
N GLY A 237 -21.79 -7.84 23.41
CA GLY A 237 -22.90 -6.96 23.12
C GLY A 237 -22.78 -6.22 21.79
N PRO A 238 -23.67 -5.29 21.49
CA PRO A 238 -23.66 -4.53 20.25
C PRO A 238 -22.58 -3.45 20.24
N VAL A 239 -22.01 -3.21 19.05
CA VAL A 239 -21.07 -2.11 18.78
C VAL A 239 -21.36 -1.47 17.42
N THR A 240 -20.90 -0.24 17.23
CA THR A 240 -20.76 0.37 15.92
C THR A 240 -19.28 0.44 15.59
N ALA A 241 -18.88 -0.14 14.48
CA ALA A 241 -17.51 -0.10 13.95
C ALA A 241 -17.40 0.94 12.85
N GLY A 242 -16.22 1.55 12.69
CA GLY A 242 -15.97 2.52 11.62
C GLY A 242 -14.56 3.06 11.61
N VAL A 243 -14.29 3.93 10.65
CA VAL A 243 -13.01 4.63 10.53
C VAL A 243 -13.20 6.09 10.91
N ILE A 244 -12.37 6.58 11.81
CA ILE A 244 -12.31 7.99 12.20
C ILE A 244 -10.98 8.59 11.75
N GLY A 245 -11.05 9.87 11.37
CA GLY A 245 -9.90 10.67 10.94
C GLY A 245 -9.83 10.87 9.44
N THR A 246 -9.22 11.97 9.03
CA THR A 246 -8.97 12.30 7.62
C THR A 246 -7.52 12.12 7.22
N ASN A 247 -6.58 12.40 8.13
CA ASN A 247 -5.14 12.30 7.89
C ASN A 247 -4.50 11.08 8.57
N LYS A 248 -5.09 10.62 9.68
CA LYS A 248 -4.68 9.41 10.40
C LYS A 248 -5.94 8.57 10.57
N PHE A 249 -6.12 7.62 9.70
CA PHE A 249 -7.21 6.66 9.79
C PHE A 249 -7.01 5.74 10.98
N ALA A 250 -8.06 5.55 11.77
CA ALA A 250 -8.11 4.55 12.83
C ALA A 250 -9.43 3.81 12.73
N TYR A 251 -9.37 2.50 12.52
CA TYR A 251 -10.52 1.62 12.66
C TYR A 251 -10.77 1.37 14.15
N ASP A 252 -11.96 1.62 14.60
CA ASP A 252 -12.32 1.50 16.01
C ASP A 252 -13.80 1.13 16.18
N ILE A 253 -14.19 0.81 17.42
CA ILE A 253 -15.55 0.45 17.78
C ILE A 253 -16.08 1.36 18.90
N TRP A 254 -17.38 1.66 18.84
CA TRP A 254 -18.06 2.48 19.81
C TRP A 254 -19.32 1.76 20.32
N GLY A 255 -19.62 1.98 21.57
CA GLY A 255 -20.79 1.46 22.22
C GLY A 255 -20.57 1.19 23.69
N ASP A 256 -21.66 0.99 24.40
CA ASP A 256 -21.66 0.65 25.82
C ASP A 256 -20.91 -0.67 26.11
N THR A 257 -20.88 -1.58 25.13
CA THR A 257 -20.15 -2.86 25.16
C THR A 257 -18.66 -2.64 25.43
N VAL A 258 -18.04 -1.65 24.79
CA VAL A 258 -16.61 -1.33 25.00
C VAL A 258 -16.35 -0.89 26.44
N ASN A 259 -17.17 0.01 26.96
CA ASN A 259 -17.04 0.50 28.32
C ASN A 259 -17.25 -0.61 29.35
N THR A 260 -18.21 -1.50 29.09
CA THR A 260 -18.49 -2.63 29.97
C THR A 260 -17.33 -3.64 29.98
N ALA A 261 -16.74 -3.93 28.81
CA ALA A 261 -15.56 -4.82 28.74
C ALA A 261 -14.36 -4.24 29.52
N SER A 262 -14.07 -2.94 29.39
CA SER A 262 -13.03 -2.27 30.18
C SER A 262 -13.29 -2.35 31.69
N ARG A 263 -14.56 -2.27 32.12
CA ARG A 263 -14.93 -2.44 33.53
C ARG A 263 -14.74 -3.88 33.99
N MET A 264 -15.07 -4.87 33.14
CA MET A 264 -14.81 -6.29 33.47
C MET A 264 -13.32 -6.52 33.72
N GLU A 265 -12.45 -5.89 32.93
CA GLU A 265 -11.01 -5.95 33.12
C GLU A 265 -10.61 -5.36 34.49
N ARG A 266 -11.09 -4.14 34.82
CA ARG A 266 -10.74 -3.47 36.08
C ARG A 266 -11.17 -4.23 37.33
N PHE A 267 -12.27 -4.98 37.26
CA PHE A 267 -12.75 -5.84 38.35
C PHE A 267 -12.15 -7.25 38.36
N ALA A 268 -11.33 -7.58 37.36
CA ALA A 268 -10.63 -8.86 37.36
C ALA A 268 -9.55 -8.89 38.45
N PRO A 269 -9.43 -9.97 39.24
CA PRO A 269 -8.27 -10.17 40.07
C PRO A 269 -6.99 -10.24 39.25
N ALA A 270 -5.88 -9.89 39.87
CA ALA A 270 -4.57 -9.98 39.25
C ALA A 270 -4.24 -11.40 38.79
N GLY A 271 -3.84 -11.55 37.54
CA GLY A 271 -3.53 -12.84 36.91
C GLY A 271 -4.74 -13.65 36.43
N GLU A 272 -5.93 -13.03 36.39
CA GLU A 272 -7.17 -13.76 36.08
C GLU A 272 -7.99 -13.11 34.97
N ILE A 273 -8.95 -13.86 34.45
CA ILE A 273 -9.89 -13.47 33.41
C ILE A 273 -11.27 -13.30 34.03
N ASN A 274 -11.95 -12.20 33.68
CA ASN A 274 -13.27 -11.85 34.18
C ASN A 274 -14.25 -11.66 33.02
N LEU A 275 -15.40 -12.36 33.11
CA LEU A 275 -16.48 -12.28 32.11
C LEU A 275 -17.68 -11.53 32.70
N SER A 276 -18.37 -10.80 31.87
CA SER A 276 -19.73 -10.35 32.18
C SER A 276 -20.75 -11.51 32.08
N GLU A 277 -21.93 -11.36 32.69
CA GLU A 277 -23.04 -12.31 32.56
C GLU A 277 -23.42 -12.56 31.09
N ALA A 278 -23.43 -11.50 30.23
CA ALA A 278 -23.72 -11.63 28.80
C ALA A 278 -22.74 -12.55 28.07
N THR A 279 -21.43 -12.46 28.36
CA THR A 279 -20.43 -13.36 27.79
C THR A 279 -20.53 -14.76 28.37
N TYR A 280 -20.73 -14.87 29.71
CA TYR A 280 -20.91 -16.15 30.40
C TYR A 280 -22.02 -16.98 29.78
N GLU A 281 -23.20 -16.40 29.54
CA GLU A 281 -24.35 -17.10 28.96
C GLU A 281 -24.01 -17.73 27.58
N LEU A 282 -23.15 -17.08 26.79
CA LEU A 282 -22.70 -17.60 25.48
C LEU A 282 -21.71 -18.76 25.57
N VAL A 283 -20.98 -18.90 26.70
CA VAL A 283 -19.85 -19.85 26.83
C VAL A 283 -19.93 -20.84 27.96
N LYS A 284 -20.92 -20.75 28.88
CA LYS A 284 -21.09 -21.55 30.10
C LYS A 284 -21.04 -23.07 29.87
N GLY A 285 -21.46 -23.53 28.71
CA GLY A 285 -21.41 -24.96 28.35
C GLY A 285 -20.03 -25.48 27.97
N ARG A 286 -19.10 -24.60 27.66
CA ARG A 286 -17.80 -24.94 27.05
C ARG A 286 -16.62 -24.77 27.98
N TYR A 287 -16.70 -23.83 28.91
CA TYR A 287 -15.63 -23.54 29.88
C TYR A 287 -16.09 -23.75 31.31
N ASP A 288 -15.11 -23.82 32.21
CA ASP A 288 -15.38 -23.72 33.65
C ASP A 288 -15.43 -22.23 34.03
N CYS A 289 -16.60 -21.83 34.54
CA CYS A 289 -16.87 -20.43 34.85
C CYS A 289 -17.35 -20.31 36.29
N ALA A 290 -16.46 -19.85 37.18
CA ALA A 290 -16.79 -19.64 38.59
C ALA A 290 -17.51 -18.27 38.78
N GLU A 291 -18.70 -18.27 39.37
CA GLU A 291 -19.39 -17.03 39.75
C GLU A 291 -18.56 -16.24 40.78
N ARG A 292 -18.42 -14.96 40.57
CA ARG A 292 -17.72 -14.03 41.44
C ARG A 292 -18.72 -13.13 42.18
N GLN A 293 -18.23 -12.51 43.25
CA GLN A 293 -19.02 -11.48 43.92
C GLN A 293 -19.42 -10.37 42.95
N SER A 294 -20.72 -10.08 42.89
CA SER A 294 -21.23 -8.98 42.09
C SER A 294 -20.64 -7.67 42.53
N ALA A 295 -20.23 -6.84 41.63
CA ALA A 295 -19.70 -5.50 41.89
C ALA A 295 -20.66 -4.41 41.43
N GLU A 296 -20.67 -3.29 42.15
CA GLU A 296 -21.36 -2.10 41.72
C GLU A 296 -20.55 -1.41 40.59
N VAL A 297 -21.07 -1.46 39.38
CA VAL A 297 -20.41 -0.90 38.21
C VAL A 297 -20.98 0.50 37.94
N PRO A 298 -20.16 1.57 37.96
CA PRO A 298 -20.66 2.93 37.76
C PRO A 298 -21.50 3.04 36.49
N GLY A 299 -22.75 3.57 36.63
CA GLY A 299 -23.70 3.71 35.53
C GLY A 299 -24.36 2.42 35.02
N LYS A 300 -24.14 1.27 35.69
CA LYS A 300 -24.70 -0.04 35.34
C LYS A 300 -25.39 -0.73 36.53
N GLY A 301 -25.15 -0.22 37.74
CA GLY A 301 -25.60 -0.90 38.95
C GLY A 301 -24.87 -2.18 39.23
N LYS A 302 -25.49 -3.10 39.97
CA LYS A 302 -24.90 -4.36 40.37
C LYS A 302 -24.80 -5.36 39.21
N MET A 303 -23.59 -5.71 38.80
CA MET A 303 -23.33 -6.66 37.71
C MET A 303 -22.77 -7.97 38.27
N LYS A 304 -23.26 -9.11 37.75
CA LYS A 304 -22.65 -10.41 37.97
C LYS A 304 -21.43 -10.59 37.12
N MET A 305 -20.43 -11.24 37.67
CA MET A 305 -19.14 -11.51 37.05
C MET A 305 -18.75 -12.96 37.22
N TYR A 306 -17.98 -13.43 36.25
CA TYR A 306 -17.57 -14.85 36.25
C TYR A 306 -16.07 -14.97 35.93
N GLY A 307 -15.34 -15.74 36.68
CA GLY A 307 -13.96 -16.11 36.36
C GLY A 307 -13.94 -17.19 35.29
N LEU A 308 -13.05 -17.08 34.30
CA LEU A 308 -12.90 -18.04 33.21
C LEU A 308 -11.68 -18.94 33.46
N SER A 309 -11.86 -20.27 33.36
CA SER A 309 -10.78 -21.23 33.30
C SER A 309 -11.08 -22.37 32.31
N ARG A 310 -10.03 -23.10 31.87
CA ARG A 310 -10.22 -24.32 31.08
C ARG A 310 -10.85 -25.41 31.93
N LYS A 311 -11.74 -26.21 31.31
CA LYS A 311 -12.23 -27.44 31.90
C LYS A 311 -11.13 -28.47 32.04
#